data_da1b7b4cf912f7b6c475fc33c6245dc9
#
_entry.id   da1b7b4cf912f7b6c475fc33c6245dc9
#
_cell.length_a   1.000
_cell.length_b   1.000
_cell.length_c   1.000
_cell.angle_alpha   90.00
_cell.angle_beta   90.00
_cell.angle_gamma   90.00
#
_symmetry.space_group_name_H-M   'P 1'
#
loop_
_entity.id
_entity.type
_entity.pdbx_description
1 polymer ?
#
loop_
_entity_poly.entity_id
_entity_poly.type
_entity_poly.pdbx_seq_one_letter_code
_entity_poly.pdbx_strand_id
1 'polypeptide(L)'
;MKIQNKNILVNSVFSKVHKKYDFMNDLMSFGIHRLWKKNLIDRINPQKNENVIDVASGTGDLAILFNKRLNGQVSINCVEPNNNMLLVGKNKLKHFKNIHWNLASAEKLPFKNESFDIYTISFGLRNVGDINKSLKEANRVLKTGGRFFCLEFSKIENSNLEILYKNYSRLIPKIGKLVVGQ
;
A
#
# COMPACT_ATOMS: atom_id res chain seq x y z
N MET A 1 -6.50 20.44 -13.46
CA MET A 1 -5.43 21.14 -12.72
C MET A 1 -5.23 20.67 -11.27
N LYS A 2 -6.27 20.56 -10.40
CA LYS A 2 -6.11 20.10 -8.98
C LYS A 2 -5.59 18.67 -8.81
N ILE A 3 -6.01 17.71 -9.65
CA ILE A 3 -5.61 16.28 -9.56
C ILE A 3 -4.13 16.10 -9.93
N GLN A 4 -3.68 16.76 -10.99
CA GLN A 4 -2.30 16.68 -11.46
C GLN A 4 -1.30 17.22 -10.42
N ASN A 5 -1.65 18.32 -9.74
CA ASN A 5 -0.85 18.89 -8.65
C ASN A 5 -0.78 17.98 -7.42
N LYS A 6 -1.86 17.26 -7.09
CA LYS A 6 -1.88 16.29 -5.99
C LYS A 6 -0.90 15.14 -6.25
N ASN A 7 -0.94 14.55 -7.44
CA ASN A 7 -0.07 13.42 -7.80
C ASN A 7 1.42 13.82 -7.82
N ILE A 8 1.75 15.02 -8.30
CA ILE A 8 3.12 15.57 -8.29
C ILE A 8 3.60 15.74 -6.84
N LEU A 9 2.78 16.33 -5.97
CA LEU A 9 3.12 16.54 -4.56
C LEU A 9 3.32 15.20 -3.82
N VAL A 10 2.40 14.27 -3.99
CA VAL A 10 2.47 12.93 -3.39
C VAL A 10 3.75 12.21 -3.83
N ASN A 11 4.03 12.16 -5.13
CA ASN A 11 5.24 11.53 -5.66
C ASN A 11 6.53 12.21 -5.16
N SER A 12 6.56 13.53 -5.04
CA SER A 12 7.73 14.27 -4.54
C SER A 12 8.03 13.92 -3.07
N VAL A 13 7.00 13.80 -2.23
CA VAL A 13 7.13 13.41 -0.83
C VAL A 13 7.67 11.98 -0.72
N PHE A 14 7.06 11.03 -1.42
CA PHE A 14 7.50 9.63 -1.38
C PHE A 14 8.92 9.44 -1.93
N SER A 15 9.30 10.17 -2.97
CA SER A 15 10.67 10.13 -3.50
C SER A 15 11.72 10.63 -2.51
N LYS A 16 11.37 11.55 -1.62
CA LYS A 16 12.31 12.04 -0.56
C LYS A 16 12.44 11.08 0.61
N VAL A 17 11.37 10.40 0.99
CA VAL A 17 11.33 9.55 2.20
C VAL A 17 11.52 8.05 1.93
N HIS A 18 11.67 7.63 0.66
CA HIS A 18 11.67 6.22 0.27
C HIS A 18 12.67 5.34 1.05
N LYS A 19 13.86 5.86 1.38
CA LYS A 19 14.88 5.13 2.16
C LYS A 19 14.50 4.92 3.63
N LYS A 20 13.61 5.76 4.17
CA LYS A 20 13.16 5.73 5.57
C LYS A 20 11.64 5.55 5.67
N TYR A 21 11.01 5.08 4.58
CA TYR A 21 9.56 4.97 4.48
C TYR A 21 8.95 4.06 5.55
N ASP A 22 9.54 2.89 5.75
CA ASP A 22 9.06 1.94 6.76
C ASP A 22 9.17 2.55 8.17
N PHE A 23 10.28 3.26 8.44
CA PHE A 23 10.46 4.00 9.70
C PHE A 23 9.44 5.13 9.88
N MET A 24 9.13 5.89 8.81
CA MET A 24 8.11 6.94 8.88
C MET A 24 6.71 6.37 9.13
N ASN A 25 6.38 5.23 8.55
CA ASN A 25 5.13 4.53 8.84
C ASN A 25 5.09 4.03 10.28
N ASP A 26 6.18 3.48 10.81
CA ASP A 26 6.29 3.09 12.22
C ASP A 26 6.09 4.30 13.13
N LEU A 27 6.74 5.42 12.83
CA LEU A 27 6.59 6.65 13.60
C LEU A 27 5.15 7.19 13.54
N MET A 28 4.53 7.25 12.35
CA MET A 28 3.17 7.78 12.18
C MET A 28 2.09 6.94 12.86
N SER A 29 2.31 5.64 13.05
CA SER A 29 1.34 4.70 13.58
C SER A 29 1.77 4.03 14.89
N PHE A 30 2.89 4.45 15.51
CA PHE A 30 3.52 3.71 16.63
C PHE A 30 3.75 2.23 16.33
N GLY A 31 4.04 1.88 15.05
CA GLY A 31 4.22 0.51 14.59
C GLY A 31 2.91 -0.30 14.47
N ILE A 32 1.76 0.25 14.89
CA ILE A 32 0.47 -0.44 14.87
C ILE A 32 0.05 -0.84 13.44
N HIS A 33 0.49 -0.09 12.41
CA HIS A 33 0.20 -0.45 11.01
C HIS A 33 0.65 -1.87 10.64
N ARG A 34 1.69 -2.40 11.31
CA ARG A 34 2.16 -3.78 11.10
C ARG A 34 1.13 -4.80 11.60
N LEU A 35 0.51 -4.53 12.75
CA LEU A 35 -0.57 -5.36 13.30
C LEU A 35 -1.82 -5.28 12.40
N TRP A 36 -2.17 -4.09 11.91
CA TRP A 36 -3.31 -3.93 10.99
C TRP A 36 -3.10 -4.70 9.69
N LYS A 37 -1.90 -4.64 9.10
CA LYS A 37 -1.56 -5.41 7.90
C LYS A 37 -1.61 -6.92 8.16
N LYS A 38 -1.13 -7.38 9.33
CA LYS A 38 -1.24 -8.80 9.71
C LYS A 38 -2.70 -9.22 9.86
N ASN A 39 -3.50 -8.44 10.59
CA ASN A 39 -4.94 -8.70 10.75
C ASN A 39 -5.68 -8.69 9.41
N LEU A 40 -5.26 -7.82 8.47
CA LEU A 40 -5.80 -7.81 7.12
C LEU A 40 -5.57 -9.17 6.42
N ILE A 41 -4.34 -9.69 6.45
CA ILE A 41 -4.02 -11.00 5.85
C ILE A 41 -4.83 -12.13 6.53
N ASP A 42 -4.99 -12.07 7.86
CA ASP A 42 -5.80 -13.07 8.58
C ASP A 42 -7.28 -13.01 8.15
N ARG A 43 -7.83 -11.81 7.92
CA ARG A 43 -9.21 -11.61 7.41
C ARG A 43 -9.37 -12.00 5.94
N ILE A 44 -8.36 -11.74 5.12
CA ILE A 44 -8.33 -12.16 3.71
C ILE A 44 -8.38 -13.69 3.64
N ASN A 45 -7.69 -14.36 4.57
CA ASN A 45 -7.53 -15.81 4.59
C ASN A 45 -7.20 -16.35 3.18
N PRO A 46 -6.07 -15.93 2.59
CA PRO A 46 -5.73 -16.27 1.22
C PRO A 46 -5.49 -17.79 1.08
N GLN A 47 -5.86 -18.33 -0.06
CA GLN A 47 -5.69 -19.73 -0.37
C GLN A 47 -4.50 -19.95 -1.32
N LYS A 48 -3.95 -21.17 -1.33
CA LYS A 48 -2.89 -21.55 -2.25
C LYS A 48 -3.35 -21.39 -3.70
N ASN A 49 -2.41 -20.98 -4.56
CA ASN A 49 -2.63 -20.77 -5.99
C ASN A 49 -3.58 -19.60 -6.36
N GLU A 50 -4.03 -18.81 -5.39
CA GLU A 50 -4.71 -17.55 -5.70
C GLU A 50 -3.72 -16.54 -6.32
N ASN A 51 -4.18 -15.78 -7.29
CA ASN A 51 -3.46 -14.65 -7.88
C ASN A 51 -3.81 -13.38 -7.12
N VAL A 52 -2.81 -12.77 -6.52
CA VAL A 52 -2.98 -11.55 -5.73
C VAL A 52 -2.42 -10.35 -6.48
N ILE A 53 -3.16 -9.24 -6.47
CA ILE A 53 -2.65 -7.93 -6.83
C ILE A 53 -2.65 -7.03 -5.59
N ASP A 54 -1.49 -6.44 -5.30
CA ASP A 54 -1.32 -5.44 -4.22
C ASP A 54 -0.99 -4.09 -4.86
N VAL A 55 -1.92 -3.14 -4.76
CA VAL A 55 -1.86 -1.83 -5.44
C VAL A 55 -1.48 -0.73 -4.46
N ALA A 56 -0.65 0.21 -4.91
CA ALA A 56 0.09 1.14 -4.06
C ALA A 56 0.90 0.37 -3.01
N SER A 57 1.62 -0.66 -3.48
CA SER A 57 2.29 -1.66 -2.64
C SER A 57 3.48 -1.10 -1.85
N GLY A 58 3.95 0.10 -2.20
CA GLY A 58 5.08 0.74 -1.54
C GLY A 58 6.34 -0.13 -1.64
N THR A 59 6.90 -0.52 -0.49
CA THR A 59 8.07 -1.42 -0.41
C THR A 59 7.72 -2.89 -0.28
N GLY A 60 6.43 -3.27 -0.46
CA GLY A 60 5.97 -4.66 -0.54
C GLY A 60 5.70 -5.34 0.79
N ASP A 61 5.26 -4.60 1.81
CA ASP A 61 4.99 -5.17 3.14
C ASP A 61 3.87 -6.21 3.12
N LEU A 62 2.77 -5.97 2.38
CA LEU A 62 1.71 -6.96 2.23
C LEU A 62 2.17 -8.17 1.44
N ALA A 63 2.97 -7.97 0.39
CA ALA A 63 3.52 -9.07 -0.41
C ALA A 63 4.34 -10.04 0.45
N ILE A 64 5.16 -9.53 1.40
CA ILE A 64 5.88 -10.39 2.36
C ILE A 64 4.90 -11.19 3.23
N LEU A 65 3.84 -10.54 3.71
CA LEU A 65 2.86 -11.20 4.59
C LEU A 65 2.09 -12.30 3.86
N PHE A 66 1.64 -12.05 2.63
CA PHE A 66 1.03 -13.08 1.77
C PHE A 66 1.99 -14.24 1.53
N ASN A 67 3.23 -13.93 1.15
CA ASN A 67 4.25 -14.94 0.88
C ASN A 67 4.53 -15.82 2.11
N LYS A 68 4.64 -15.21 3.28
CA LYS A 68 4.82 -15.93 4.55
C LYS A 68 3.60 -16.79 4.90
N ARG A 69 2.38 -16.26 4.73
CA ARG A 69 1.14 -16.98 5.06
C ARG A 69 0.97 -18.27 4.26
N LEU A 70 1.40 -18.24 2.99
CA LEU A 70 1.21 -19.35 2.05
C LEU A 70 2.51 -20.10 1.70
N ASN A 71 3.61 -19.84 2.44
CA ASN A 71 4.92 -20.47 2.20
C ASN A 71 5.36 -20.39 0.72
N GLY A 72 5.14 -19.22 0.09
CA GLY A 72 5.47 -18.99 -1.32
C GLY A 72 4.48 -19.55 -2.35
N GLN A 73 3.44 -20.24 -1.93
CA GLN A 73 2.45 -20.86 -2.83
C GLN A 73 1.34 -19.86 -3.24
N VAL A 74 1.75 -18.72 -3.76
CA VAL A 74 0.88 -17.62 -4.18
C VAL A 74 1.61 -16.79 -5.24
N SER A 75 0.91 -16.33 -6.26
CA SER A 75 1.45 -15.36 -7.22
C SER A 75 1.04 -13.95 -6.80
N ILE A 76 2.00 -13.04 -6.61
CA ILE A 76 1.74 -11.69 -6.11
C ILE A 76 2.25 -10.67 -7.13
N ASN A 77 1.36 -9.80 -7.59
CA ASN A 77 1.69 -8.68 -8.46
C ASN A 77 1.61 -7.38 -7.65
N CYS A 78 2.77 -6.81 -7.34
CA CYS A 78 2.90 -5.51 -6.72
C CYS A 78 2.81 -4.42 -7.79
N VAL A 79 1.95 -3.43 -7.57
CA VAL A 79 1.80 -2.25 -8.42
C VAL A 79 2.12 -1.02 -7.60
N GLU A 80 3.12 -0.25 -8.06
CA GLU A 80 3.57 0.96 -7.37
C GLU A 80 3.84 2.09 -8.37
N PRO A 81 3.20 3.27 -8.22
CA PRO A 81 3.39 4.37 -9.16
C PRO A 81 4.71 5.12 -8.96
N ASN A 82 5.34 5.02 -7.77
CA ASN A 82 6.61 5.67 -7.49
C ASN A 82 7.79 4.73 -7.77
N ASN A 83 8.58 5.05 -8.78
CA ASN A 83 9.70 4.23 -9.20
C ASN A 83 10.75 3.99 -8.09
N ASN A 84 11.01 4.98 -7.23
CA ASN A 84 11.98 4.83 -6.14
C ASN A 84 11.47 3.82 -5.09
N MET A 85 10.18 3.87 -4.75
CA MET A 85 9.55 2.91 -3.84
C MET A 85 9.58 1.50 -4.42
N LEU A 86 9.22 1.37 -5.70
CA LEU A 86 9.25 0.12 -6.43
C LEU A 86 10.66 -0.50 -6.42
N LEU A 87 11.69 0.28 -6.71
CA LEU A 87 13.07 -0.20 -6.71
C LEU A 87 13.53 -0.68 -5.32
N VAL A 88 13.16 0.04 -4.26
CA VAL A 88 13.41 -0.41 -2.88
C VAL A 88 12.71 -1.73 -2.60
N GLY A 89 11.42 -1.86 -2.94
CA GLY A 89 10.65 -3.08 -2.75
C GLY A 89 11.21 -4.25 -3.56
N LYS A 90 11.52 -4.01 -4.83
CA LYS A 90 12.11 -5.02 -5.73
C LYS A 90 13.45 -5.53 -5.20
N ASN A 91 14.31 -4.64 -4.68
CA ASN A 91 15.58 -5.06 -4.08
C ASN A 91 15.36 -5.83 -2.76
N LYS A 92 14.47 -5.34 -1.89
CA LYS A 92 14.11 -5.97 -0.60
C LYS A 92 13.57 -7.40 -0.81
N LEU A 93 12.81 -7.62 -1.88
CA LEU A 93 12.10 -8.88 -2.15
C LEU A 93 12.68 -9.70 -3.30
N LYS A 94 13.88 -9.39 -3.76
CA LYS A 94 14.52 -10.04 -4.92
C LYS A 94 14.66 -11.56 -4.85
N HIS A 95 14.64 -12.12 -3.65
CA HIS A 95 14.75 -13.57 -3.42
C HIS A 95 13.43 -14.33 -3.65
N PHE A 96 12.30 -13.62 -3.71
CA PHE A 96 10.98 -14.23 -3.90
C PHE A 96 10.59 -14.19 -5.37
N LYS A 97 10.70 -15.31 -6.05
CA LYS A 97 10.42 -15.43 -7.51
C LYS A 97 8.93 -15.29 -7.85
N ASN A 98 8.06 -15.46 -6.88
CA ASN A 98 6.61 -15.38 -7.00
C ASN A 98 6.04 -13.97 -6.77
N ILE A 99 6.92 -12.96 -6.55
CA ILE A 99 6.55 -11.56 -6.38
C ILE A 99 7.01 -10.77 -7.61
N HIS A 100 6.06 -10.21 -8.33
CA HIS A 100 6.25 -9.47 -9.58
C HIS A 100 5.98 -7.99 -9.36
N TRP A 101 6.76 -7.11 -10.00
CA TRP A 101 6.67 -5.67 -9.80
C TRP A 101 6.31 -4.94 -11.08
N ASN A 102 5.31 -4.04 -11.00
CA ASN A 102 4.80 -3.25 -12.10
C ASN A 102 4.76 -1.77 -11.73
N LEU A 103 5.40 -0.93 -12.55
CA LEU A 103 5.33 0.52 -12.42
C LEU A 103 4.04 1.01 -13.09
N ALA A 104 3.01 1.24 -12.30
CA ALA A 104 1.72 1.71 -12.81
C ALA A 104 0.91 2.41 -11.69
N SER A 105 -0.11 3.17 -12.09
CA SER A 105 -1.07 3.76 -11.15
C SER A 105 -2.30 2.86 -10.99
N ALA A 106 -3.02 3.04 -9.88
CA ALA A 106 -4.26 2.32 -9.60
C ALA A 106 -5.37 2.61 -10.63
N GLU A 107 -5.30 3.77 -11.31
CA GLU A 107 -6.26 4.22 -12.32
C GLU A 107 -6.05 3.59 -13.70
N LYS A 108 -4.91 2.89 -13.91
CA LYS A 108 -4.58 2.23 -15.17
C LYS A 108 -3.66 1.05 -14.90
N LEU A 109 -4.24 -0.11 -14.70
CA LEU A 109 -3.53 -1.34 -14.37
C LEU A 109 -3.12 -2.10 -15.66
N PRO A 110 -1.85 -2.54 -15.79
CA PRO A 110 -1.35 -3.20 -17.00
C PRO A 110 -1.71 -4.69 -17.05
N PHE A 111 -2.95 -5.03 -16.68
CA PHE A 111 -3.42 -6.42 -16.64
C PHE A 111 -4.70 -6.59 -17.43
N LYS A 112 -4.95 -7.82 -17.86
CA LYS A 112 -6.21 -8.21 -18.51
C LYS A 112 -7.37 -8.18 -17.50
N ASN A 113 -8.60 -8.17 -18.02
CA ASN A 113 -9.77 -8.35 -17.20
C ASN A 113 -9.71 -9.71 -16.48
N GLU A 114 -10.36 -9.81 -15.32
CA GLU A 114 -10.55 -11.06 -14.58
C GLU A 114 -9.25 -11.88 -14.36
N SER A 115 -8.17 -11.18 -13.95
CA SER A 115 -6.85 -11.79 -13.78
C SER A 115 -6.55 -12.21 -12.35
N PHE A 116 -7.23 -11.61 -11.36
CA PHE A 116 -6.88 -11.75 -9.94
C PHE A 116 -8.04 -12.26 -9.09
N ASP A 117 -7.69 -13.08 -8.11
CA ASP A 117 -8.64 -13.61 -7.11
C ASP A 117 -8.76 -12.64 -5.93
N ILE A 118 -7.66 -11.92 -5.60
CA ILE A 118 -7.57 -10.98 -4.50
C ILE A 118 -6.96 -9.66 -4.99
N TYR A 119 -7.61 -8.55 -4.66
CA TYR A 119 -7.10 -7.20 -4.82
C TYR A 119 -6.93 -6.56 -3.45
N THR A 120 -5.74 -6.05 -3.15
CA THR A 120 -5.46 -5.28 -1.94
C THR A 120 -4.99 -3.88 -2.26
N ILE A 121 -5.39 -2.91 -1.44
CA ILE A 121 -4.83 -1.57 -1.38
C ILE A 121 -4.74 -1.14 0.09
N SER A 122 -3.52 -0.86 0.57
CA SER A 122 -3.27 -0.53 1.98
C SER A 122 -2.66 0.85 2.11
N PHE A 123 -3.37 1.77 2.76
CA PHE A 123 -2.99 3.18 2.97
C PHE A 123 -2.66 3.94 1.68
N GLY A 124 -3.18 3.45 0.56
CA GLY A 124 -2.93 3.97 -0.78
C GLY A 124 -4.11 4.71 -1.39
N LEU A 125 -5.34 4.29 -1.10
CA LEU A 125 -6.55 4.77 -1.79
C LEU A 125 -6.76 6.30 -1.63
N ARG A 126 -6.43 6.86 -0.48
CA ARG A 126 -6.49 8.32 -0.24
C ARG A 126 -5.52 9.12 -1.12
N ASN A 127 -4.48 8.47 -1.67
CA ASN A 127 -3.41 9.11 -2.45
C ASN A 127 -3.63 9.01 -3.96
N VAL A 128 -4.55 8.18 -4.44
CA VAL A 128 -4.85 8.06 -5.87
C VAL A 128 -5.42 9.37 -6.42
N GLY A 129 -5.21 9.62 -7.69
CA GLY A 129 -5.70 10.82 -8.36
C GLY A 129 -7.21 10.81 -8.57
N ASP A 130 -7.75 9.65 -8.95
CA ASP A 130 -9.17 9.43 -9.22
C ASP A 130 -9.62 8.09 -8.62
N ILE A 131 -10.33 8.19 -7.48
CA ILE A 131 -10.83 7.01 -6.75
C ILE A 131 -11.79 6.20 -7.61
N ASN A 132 -12.69 6.86 -8.36
CA ASN A 132 -13.68 6.15 -9.18
C ASN A 132 -13.01 5.34 -10.30
N LYS A 133 -12.00 5.90 -10.97
CA LYS A 133 -11.22 5.16 -11.96
C LYS A 133 -10.47 4.01 -11.33
N SER A 134 -9.86 4.21 -10.16
CA SER A 134 -9.14 3.16 -9.44
C SER A 134 -10.06 2.00 -9.05
N LEU A 135 -11.28 2.29 -8.58
CA LEU A 135 -12.27 1.26 -8.24
C LEU A 135 -12.80 0.54 -9.48
N LYS A 136 -12.98 1.25 -10.62
CA LYS A 136 -13.34 0.62 -11.89
C LYS A 136 -12.24 -0.33 -12.38
N GLU A 137 -10.98 0.06 -12.29
CA GLU A 137 -9.85 -0.80 -12.63
C GLU A 137 -9.73 -2.00 -11.68
N ALA A 138 -9.95 -1.81 -10.37
CA ALA A 138 -10.00 -2.90 -9.41
C ALA A 138 -11.07 -3.93 -9.77
N ASN A 139 -12.29 -3.45 -10.09
CA ASN A 139 -13.38 -4.33 -10.53
C ASN A 139 -13.06 -5.04 -11.86
N ARG A 140 -12.42 -4.34 -12.80
CA ARG A 140 -12.06 -4.90 -14.11
C ARG A 140 -11.06 -6.05 -14.00
N VAL A 141 -10.03 -5.90 -13.16
CA VAL A 141 -8.96 -6.89 -13.05
C VAL A 141 -9.30 -8.04 -12.11
N LEU A 142 -10.29 -7.88 -11.22
CA LEU A 142 -10.78 -8.96 -10.38
C LEU A 142 -11.63 -9.93 -11.20
N LYS A 143 -11.45 -11.22 -10.94
CA LYS A 143 -12.31 -12.28 -11.46
C LYS A 143 -13.72 -12.17 -10.89
N THR A 144 -14.69 -12.75 -11.57
CA THR A 144 -16.01 -12.99 -10.97
C THR A 144 -15.86 -13.79 -9.68
N GLY A 145 -16.41 -13.27 -8.57
CA GLY A 145 -16.19 -13.83 -7.23
C GLY A 145 -14.87 -13.44 -6.57
N GLY A 146 -14.03 -12.67 -7.25
CA GLY A 146 -12.81 -12.09 -6.68
C GLY A 146 -13.10 -11.10 -5.55
N ARG A 147 -12.14 -10.91 -4.65
CA ARG A 147 -12.30 -10.19 -3.38
C ARG A 147 -11.45 -8.92 -3.35
N PHE A 148 -12.09 -7.80 -3.02
CA PHE A 148 -11.45 -6.49 -2.85
C PHE A 148 -11.26 -6.17 -1.38
N PHE A 149 -10.04 -5.79 -0.98
CA PHE A 149 -9.72 -5.37 0.39
C PHE A 149 -9.02 -4.03 0.40
N CYS A 150 -9.57 -3.10 1.17
CA CYS A 150 -8.99 -1.78 1.39
C CYS A 150 -8.68 -1.60 2.88
N LEU A 151 -7.42 -1.34 3.20
CA LEU A 151 -7.01 -0.93 4.55
C LEU A 151 -6.68 0.55 4.52
N GLU A 152 -7.48 1.35 5.24
CA GLU A 152 -7.31 2.81 5.24
C GLU A 152 -7.63 3.39 6.62
N PHE A 153 -7.11 4.58 6.90
CA PHE A 153 -7.43 5.31 8.13
C PHE A 153 -8.88 5.77 8.11
N SER A 154 -9.58 5.56 9.22
CA SER A 154 -10.90 6.09 9.49
C SER A 154 -10.85 7.27 10.44
N LYS A 155 -11.95 7.97 10.60
CA LYS A 155 -12.11 8.97 11.66
C LYS A 155 -12.05 8.29 13.03
N ILE A 156 -11.42 8.97 13.99
CA ILE A 156 -11.41 8.54 15.38
C ILE A 156 -12.71 9.02 16.01
N GLU A 157 -13.58 8.08 16.40
CA GLU A 157 -14.90 8.40 16.98
C GLU A 157 -14.79 8.84 18.45
N ASN A 158 -13.77 8.36 19.16
CA ASN A 158 -13.53 8.74 20.55
C ASN A 158 -12.80 10.09 20.62
N SER A 159 -13.47 11.11 21.18
CA SER A 159 -12.95 12.48 21.24
C SER A 159 -11.63 12.61 22.01
N ASN A 160 -11.43 11.83 23.09
CA ASN A 160 -10.20 11.88 23.89
C ASN A 160 -9.02 11.29 23.10
N LEU A 161 -9.25 10.18 22.38
CA LEU A 161 -8.25 9.58 21.50
C LEU A 161 -7.95 10.48 20.30
N GLU A 162 -8.96 11.19 19.77
CA GLU A 162 -8.77 12.15 18.69
C GLU A 162 -7.85 13.30 19.10
N ILE A 163 -8.05 13.87 20.31
CA ILE A 163 -7.20 14.93 20.86
C ILE A 163 -5.77 14.45 21.05
N LEU A 164 -5.59 13.27 21.64
CA LEU A 164 -4.27 12.63 21.82
C LEU A 164 -3.57 12.44 20.47
N TYR A 165 -4.25 11.88 19.49
CA TYR A 165 -3.70 11.66 18.17
C TYR A 165 -3.39 12.97 17.43
N LYS A 166 -4.24 13.98 17.52
CA LYS A 166 -3.98 15.32 16.95
C LYS A 166 -2.72 15.96 17.55
N ASN A 167 -2.53 15.87 18.86
CA ASN A 167 -1.34 16.40 19.51
C ASN A 167 -0.07 15.62 19.08
N TYR A 168 -0.16 14.32 19.02
CA TYR A 168 0.92 13.47 18.50
C TYR A 168 1.25 13.79 17.05
N SER A 169 0.24 13.86 16.19
CA SER A 169 0.42 14.11 14.76
C SER A 169 1.10 15.45 14.45
N ARG A 170 0.94 16.47 15.32
CA ARG A 170 1.67 17.76 15.22
C ARG A 170 3.17 17.63 15.48
N LEU A 171 3.61 16.61 16.21
CA LEU A 171 5.03 16.35 16.50
C LEU A 171 5.71 15.60 15.34
N ILE A 172 4.95 14.80 14.57
CA ILE A 172 5.48 13.95 13.49
C ILE A 172 6.29 14.76 12.46
N PRO A 173 5.83 15.91 11.94
CA PRO A 173 6.61 16.69 10.97
C PRO A 173 7.94 17.20 11.55
N LYS A 174 7.99 17.54 12.82
CA LYS A 174 9.22 18.00 13.50
C LYS A 174 10.22 16.86 13.64
N ILE A 175 9.76 15.69 14.08
CA ILE A 175 10.58 14.48 14.20
C ILE A 175 11.01 14.00 12.79
N GLY A 176 10.08 14.04 11.81
CA GLY A 176 10.36 13.67 10.43
C GLY A 176 11.47 14.53 9.81
N LYS A 177 11.48 15.84 10.04
CA LYS A 177 12.57 16.72 9.58
C LYS A 177 13.93 16.34 10.18
N LEU A 178 13.99 16.03 11.47
CA LEU A 178 15.22 15.56 12.14
C LEU A 178 15.74 14.25 11.55
N VAL A 179 14.82 13.33 11.21
CA VAL A 179 15.17 12.00 10.70
C VAL A 179 15.52 12.01 9.21
N VAL A 180 14.86 12.86 8.42
CA VAL A 180 15.08 12.93 6.95
C VAL A 180 16.22 13.86 6.60
N GLY A 181 16.65 14.75 7.53
CA GLY A 181 17.82 15.61 7.33
C GLY A 181 17.53 16.84 6.46
N GLN A 182 16.38 17.48 6.69
CA GLN A 182 16.06 18.82 6.13
C GLN A 182 15.82 19.83 7.25
#